data_89298c9a00d17575ff3da0d94317cecc
#
_entry.id   89298c9a00d17575ff3da0d94317cecc
#
_cell.length_a   1.000
_cell.length_b   1.000
_cell.length_c   1.000
_cell.angle_alpha   90.00
_cell.angle_beta   90.00
_cell.angle_gamma   90.00
#
_symmetry.space_group_name_H-M   'P 1'
#
loop_
_entity.id
_entity.type
_entity.pdbx_description
1 polymer ?
#
loop_
_entity_poly.entity_id
_entity_poly.type
_entity_poly.pdbx_seq_one_letter_code
_entity_poly.pdbx_strand_id
1 'polypeptide(L)'
;MLKKINTMCSKGAGFIYAWMKSHKKHTKRIDNKRILIIFGGRLGNAVLNVDALLELKKIYPEAEGYRICVICSRNLKNICSMIADMSGFEFLDVYFPFEDGGTRYRDVRRTLNALKGMEFETIIVNLAHIMPLAGYIVGAVPANKSVGVFDDIKHEAQGLSNIEHNVGSLRWYFERKYTNPIYVPINTQEVWRQKLWLQEIGDDSYKVKIYHIDKQCDYDIPDSKYITVTLDSSSSKKRWNTEKFAELVNRITDETDYTVCFTGAQEYMDLFKQCLEKITKPERILCYIGKTSIREWIELIRGSSLHIGVDSGSIHIAASVGTQSICISGVWDGHRVMPYIIEKKTDNTKEPICVYIDDVDSIECYACYPNKGVIGGGNDECMRDCIDGKPCRCLSQISVDKVFAAVNKCIKNS
;
A
#
# COMPACT_ATOMS: atom_id res chain seq x y z
N MET A 1 25.42 -15.00 -12.68
CA MET A 1 25.02 -15.04 -14.08
C MET A 1 24.00 -16.16 -14.36
N LEU A 2 24.29 -17.44 -14.12
CA LEU A 2 23.38 -18.58 -14.34
C LEU A 2 22.00 -18.43 -13.65
N LYS A 3 21.94 -17.94 -12.40
CA LYS A 3 20.68 -17.73 -11.68
C LYS A 3 19.77 -16.67 -12.37
N LYS A 4 20.35 -15.62 -12.95
CA LYS A 4 19.61 -14.60 -13.73
C LYS A 4 19.08 -15.18 -15.04
N ILE A 5 19.90 -15.97 -15.74
CA ILE A 5 19.50 -16.63 -17.01
C ILE A 5 18.33 -17.60 -16.76
N ASN A 6 18.44 -18.47 -15.76
CA ASN A 6 17.37 -19.39 -15.38
C ASN A 6 16.05 -18.65 -15.01
N THR A 7 16.15 -17.52 -14.34
CA THR A 7 14.98 -16.69 -14.02
C THR A 7 14.35 -16.09 -15.27
N MET A 8 15.15 -15.58 -16.21
CA MET A 8 14.66 -15.03 -17.49
C MET A 8 14.00 -16.11 -18.35
N CYS A 9 14.61 -17.27 -18.49
CA CYS A 9 14.02 -18.40 -19.22
C CYS A 9 12.69 -18.85 -18.59
N SER A 10 12.64 -18.92 -17.27
CA SER A 10 11.41 -19.31 -16.54
C SER A 10 10.30 -18.25 -16.69
N LYS A 11 10.62 -16.96 -16.73
CA LYS A 11 9.65 -15.89 -16.99
C LYS A 11 9.13 -15.95 -18.44
N GLY A 12 10.00 -16.18 -19.41
CA GLY A 12 9.61 -16.37 -20.81
C GLY A 12 8.68 -17.58 -21.01
N ALA A 13 8.99 -18.70 -20.37
CA ALA A 13 8.14 -19.89 -20.40
C ALA A 13 6.78 -19.63 -19.70
N GLY A 14 6.75 -18.85 -18.62
CA GLY A 14 5.52 -18.41 -17.96
C GLY A 14 4.62 -17.60 -18.87
N PHE A 15 5.20 -16.65 -19.61
CA PHE A 15 4.48 -15.87 -20.61
C PHE A 15 3.90 -16.75 -21.73
N ILE A 16 4.71 -17.61 -22.31
CA ILE A 16 4.28 -18.52 -23.40
C ILE A 16 3.10 -19.40 -22.92
N TYR A 17 3.19 -19.93 -21.72
CA TYR A 17 2.11 -20.73 -21.14
C TYR A 17 0.82 -19.93 -20.97
N ALA A 18 0.91 -18.72 -20.41
CA ALA A 18 -0.23 -17.82 -20.25
C ALA A 18 -0.82 -17.42 -21.62
N TRP A 19 0.05 -17.13 -22.59
CA TRP A 19 -0.36 -16.81 -23.96
C TRP A 19 -1.13 -17.96 -24.61
N MET A 20 -0.65 -19.20 -24.51
CA MET A 20 -1.36 -20.37 -25.00
C MET A 20 -2.74 -20.56 -24.34
N LYS A 21 -2.86 -20.25 -23.04
CA LYS A 21 -4.14 -20.32 -22.32
C LYS A 21 -5.09 -19.20 -22.68
N SER A 22 -4.58 -18.00 -22.99
CA SER A 22 -5.38 -16.81 -23.27
C SER A 22 -5.94 -16.74 -24.70
N HIS A 23 -5.62 -17.67 -25.58
CA HIS A 23 -6.05 -17.63 -26.98
C HIS A 23 -7.49 -18.13 -27.22
N LYS A 24 -8.14 -18.68 -26.21
CA LYS A 24 -9.54 -19.08 -26.33
C LYS A 24 -10.43 -17.84 -26.20
N LYS A 25 -10.88 -17.28 -27.31
CA LYS A 25 -11.97 -16.29 -27.29
C LYS A 25 -13.22 -16.96 -26.72
N HIS A 26 -13.68 -16.48 -25.58
CA HIS A 26 -14.98 -16.89 -25.07
C HIS A 26 -16.05 -16.11 -25.83
N THR A 27 -16.81 -16.84 -26.67
CA THR A 27 -17.88 -16.27 -27.50
C THR A 27 -19.25 -16.37 -26.84
N LYS A 28 -19.37 -17.17 -25.79
CA LYS A 28 -20.63 -17.38 -25.07
C LYS A 28 -20.69 -16.44 -23.86
N ARG A 29 -21.84 -15.74 -23.71
CA ARG A 29 -22.11 -14.97 -22.51
C ARG A 29 -22.12 -15.89 -21.29
N ILE A 30 -21.40 -15.48 -20.24
CA ILE A 30 -21.36 -16.18 -18.97
C ILE A 30 -22.57 -15.75 -18.17
N ASP A 31 -23.37 -16.72 -17.79
CA ASP A 31 -24.58 -16.52 -16.98
C ASP A 31 -24.33 -17.08 -15.58
N ASN A 32 -23.47 -16.41 -14.83
CA ASN A 32 -23.26 -16.70 -13.42
C ASN A 32 -23.05 -15.37 -12.66
N LYS A 33 -23.38 -15.41 -11.39
CA LYS A 33 -23.26 -14.23 -10.50
C LYS A 33 -21.97 -14.29 -9.69
N ARG A 34 -20.84 -14.57 -10.34
CA ARG A 34 -19.53 -14.59 -9.70
C ARG A 34 -18.72 -13.38 -10.12
N ILE A 35 -18.20 -12.66 -9.12
CA ILE A 35 -17.31 -11.53 -9.31
C ILE A 35 -15.92 -11.92 -8.77
N LEU A 36 -14.88 -11.64 -9.51
CA LEU A 36 -13.51 -11.81 -9.05
C LEU A 36 -12.86 -10.46 -8.82
N ILE A 37 -12.35 -10.21 -7.62
CA ILE A 37 -11.43 -9.11 -7.39
C ILE A 37 -10.02 -9.63 -7.09
N ILE A 38 -9.06 -9.07 -7.79
CA ILE A 38 -7.63 -9.31 -7.61
C ILE A 38 -7.04 -8.06 -7.01
N PHE A 39 -6.53 -8.13 -5.80
CA PHE A 39 -5.86 -7.00 -5.19
C PHE A 39 -4.58 -7.41 -4.47
N GLY A 40 -3.67 -6.46 -4.35
CA GLY A 40 -2.36 -6.71 -3.79
C GLY A 40 -1.85 -5.52 -2.99
N GLY A 41 -0.77 -5.74 -2.26
CA GLY A 41 -0.15 -4.70 -1.47
C GLY A 41 0.29 -5.18 -0.10
N ARG A 42 0.60 -4.22 0.74
CA ARG A 42 1.02 -4.40 2.12
C ARG A 42 -0.05 -3.85 3.07
N LEU A 43 0.25 -3.77 4.36
CA LEU A 43 -0.68 -3.31 5.38
C LEU A 43 -1.38 -1.98 5.03
N GLY A 44 -0.64 -0.97 4.60
CA GLY A 44 -1.24 0.31 4.17
C GLY A 44 -2.25 0.15 3.04
N ASN A 45 -1.93 -0.69 2.03
CA ASN A 45 -2.87 -0.98 0.95
C ASN A 45 -4.13 -1.71 1.45
N ALA A 46 -4.02 -2.60 2.45
CA ALA A 46 -5.19 -3.24 3.05
C ALA A 46 -6.15 -2.18 3.62
N VAL A 47 -5.62 -1.28 4.44
CA VAL A 47 -6.41 -0.20 5.07
C VAL A 47 -7.09 0.68 4.02
N LEU A 48 -6.35 1.07 2.97
CA LEU A 48 -6.89 1.91 1.90
C LEU A 48 -7.94 1.21 1.03
N ASN A 49 -7.83 -0.11 0.87
CA ASN A 49 -8.71 -0.86 -0.04
C ASN A 49 -9.99 -1.38 0.60
N VAL A 50 -10.03 -1.53 1.93
CA VAL A 50 -11.15 -2.16 2.63
C VAL A 50 -12.48 -1.49 2.33
N ASP A 51 -12.54 -0.15 2.31
CA ASP A 51 -13.78 0.56 2.03
C ASP A 51 -14.36 0.21 0.66
N ALA A 52 -13.51 0.24 -0.36
CA ALA A 52 -13.93 -0.12 -1.72
C ALA A 52 -14.27 -1.62 -1.86
N LEU A 53 -13.60 -2.50 -1.11
CA LEU A 53 -13.97 -3.92 -1.05
C LEU A 53 -15.36 -4.11 -0.44
N LEU A 54 -15.66 -3.44 0.66
CA LEU A 54 -16.98 -3.51 1.31
C LEU A 54 -18.09 -2.95 0.43
N GLU A 55 -17.78 -1.97 -0.42
CA GLU A 55 -18.73 -1.41 -1.40
C GLU A 55 -19.19 -2.46 -2.42
N LEU A 56 -18.33 -3.43 -2.77
CA LEU A 56 -18.72 -4.54 -3.65
C LEU A 56 -19.92 -5.35 -3.12
N LYS A 57 -20.06 -5.48 -1.79
CA LYS A 57 -21.23 -6.19 -1.21
C LYS A 57 -22.55 -5.46 -1.49
N LYS A 58 -22.53 -4.15 -1.68
CA LYS A 58 -23.72 -3.36 -2.00
C LYS A 58 -24.07 -3.48 -3.48
N ILE A 59 -23.05 -3.48 -4.34
CA ILE A 59 -23.22 -3.61 -5.80
C ILE A 59 -23.61 -5.04 -6.17
N TYR A 60 -23.04 -6.02 -5.47
CA TYR A 60 -23.21 -7.46 -5.72
C TYR A 60 -23.68 -8.18 -4.45
N PRO A 61 -24.95 -7.98 -4.03
CA PRO A 61 -25.45 -8.53 -2.78
C PRO A 61 -25.61 -10.05 -2.83
N GLU A 62 -25.19 -10.74 -1.79
CA GLU A 62 -25.32 -12.20 -1.66
C GLU A 62 -26.79 -12.64 -1.71
N ALA A 63 -27.70 -11.83 -1.18
CA ALA A 63 -29.16 -12.08 -1.21
C ALA A 63 -29.71 -12.21 -2.64
N GLU A 64 -29.06 -11.59 -3.61
CA GLU A 64 -29.38 -11.73 -5.04
C GLU A 64 -28.65 -12.90 -5.72
N GLY A 65 -27.88 -13.67 -4.95
CA GLY A 65 -27.13 -14.84 -5.42
C GLY A 65 -25.73 -14.52 -5.95
N TYR A 66 -25.23 -13.30 -5.74
CA TYR A 66 -23.84 -12.96 -6.09
C TYR A 66 -22.84 -13.60 -5.14
N ARG A 67 -21.67 -13.96 -5.68
CA ARG A 67 -20.50 -14.44 -4.93
C ARG A 67 -19.29 -13.60 -5.30
N ILE A 68 -18.67 -12.97 -4.31
CA ILE A 68 -17.47 -12.16 -4.50
C ILE A 68 -16.25 -13.00 -4.14
N CYS A 69 -15.52 -13.44 -5.17
CA CYS A 69 -14.27 -14.19 -5.02
C CYS A 69 -13.10 -13.21 -4.94
N VAL A 70 -12.13 -13.53 -4.10
CA VAL A 70 -10.97 -12.67 -3.84
C VAL A 70 -9.67 -13.41 -4.09
N ILE A 71 -8.78 -12.82 -4.87
CA ILE A 71 -7.38 -13.23 -4.98
C ILE A 71 -6.49 -12.15 -4.40
N CYS A 72 -5.76 -12.48 -3.34
CA CYS A 72 -4.74 -11.64 -2.73
C CYS A 72 -3.68 -12.48 -2.03
N SER A 73 -2.64 -11.86 -1.48
CA SER A 73 -1.68 -12.58 -0.64
C SER A 73 -2.32 -13.03 0.68
N ARG A 74 -1.82 -14.12 1.26
CA ARG A 74 -2.32 -14.64 2.55
C ARG A 74 -2.22 -13.59 3.67
N ASN A 75 -1.13 -12.84 3.71
CA ASN A 75 -0.95 -11.77 4.71
C ASN A 75 -2.02 -10.70 4.56
N LEU A 76 -2.32 -10.30 3.33
CA LEU A 76 -3.32 -9.27 3.05
C LEU A 76 -4.73 -9.75 3.44
N LYS A 77 -5.07 -11.02 3.13
CA LYS A 77 -6.31 -11.64 3.61
C LYS A 77 -6.46 -11.53 5.12
N ASN A 78 -5.41 -11.93 5.87
CA ASN A 78 -5.44 -11.90 7.33
C ASN A 78 -5.65 -10.48 7.85
N ILE A 79 -4.95 -9.50 7.28
CA ILE A 79 -5.08 -8.09 7.67
C ILE A 79 -6.50 -7.57 7.39
N CYS A 80 -7.03 -7.77 6.18
CA CYS A 80 -8.39 -7.34 5.85
C CYS A 80 -9.43 -7.95 6.78
N SER A 81 -9.31 -9.26 7.08
CA SER A 81 -10.23 -9.96 8.01
C SER A 81 -10.06 -9.55 9.47
N MET A 82 -8.96 -8.88 9.82
CA MET A 82 -8.80 -8.28 11.14
C MET A 82 -9.46 -6.91 11.26
N ILE A 83 -9.30 -6.07 10.24
CA ILE A 83 -9.71 -4.66 10.31
C ILE A 83 -11.16 -4.43 9.85
N ALA A 84 -11.79 -5.41 9.19
CA ALA A 84 -13.16 -5.29 8.68
C ALA A 84 -13.88 -6.63 8.63
N ASP A 85 -15.21 -6.58 8.58
CA ASP A 85 -16.03 -7.76 8.33
C ASP A 85 -15.94 -8.21 6.89
N MET A 86 -15.12 -9.24 6.66
CA MET A 86 -14.95 -9.89 5.36
C MET A 86 -15.90 -11.09 5.16
N SER A 87 -16.96 -11.25 5.96
CA SER A 87 -18.00 -12.24 5.69
C SER A 87 -18.61 -11.99 4.29
N GLY A 88 -18.99 -13.06 3.59
CA GLY A 88 -19.50 -12.97 2.22
C GLY A 88 -18.43 -12.82 1.13
N PHE A 89 -17.14 -12.72 1.49
CA PHE A 89 -16.03 -12.83 0.53
C PHE A 89 -15.45 -14.24 0.52
N GLU A 90 -15.37 -14.84 -0.66
CA GLU A 90 -14.72 -16.13 -0.89
C GLU A 90 -13.24 -15.91 -1.28
N PHE A 91 -12.33 -16.01 -0.31
CA PHE A 91 -10.90 -15.93 -0.58
C PHE A 91 -10.41 -17.22 -1.25
N LEU A 92 -10.08 -17.13 -2.52
CA LEU A 92 -9.58 -18.27 -3.28
C LEU A 92 -8.14 -18.63 -2.83
N ASP A 93 -7.89 -19.91 -2.57
CA ASP A 93 -6.54 -20.41 -2.27
C ASP A 93 -5.69 -20.51 -3.54
N VAL A 94 -5.42 -19.37 -4.13
CA VAL A 94 -4.60 -19.21 -5.34
C VAL A 94 -3.28 -18.57 -4.94
N TYR A 95 -2.18 -19.17 -5.41
CA TYR A 95 -0.87 -18.58 -5.19
C TYR A 95 -0.74 -17.25 -5.92
N PHE A 96 -0.66 -16.15 -5.17
CA PHE A 96 -0.51 -14.81 -5.70
C PHE A 96 0.64 -14.08 -4.99
N PRO A 97 1.88 -14.23 -5.48
CA PRO A 97 3.04 -13.57 -4.89
C PRO A 97 3.04 -12.09 -5.26
N PHE A 98 3.11 -11.24 -4.25
CA PHE A 98 3.19 -9.79 -4.47
C PHE A 98 4.61 -9.34 -4.87
N GLU A 99 5.65 -9.93 -4.28
CA GLU A 99 7.03 -9.44 -4.39
C GLU A 99 7.71 -9.74 -5.73
N ASP A 100 7.44 -10.88 -6.35
CA ASP A 100 8.10 -11.36 -7.59
C ASP A 100 7.28 -11.11 -8.87
N GLY A 101 6.12 -10.46 -8.76
CA GLY A 101 5.20 -10.30 -9.89
C GLY A 101 4.61 -11.62 -10.42
N GLY A 102 4.99 -12.77 -9.84
CA GLY A 102 4.43 -14.08 -10.13
C GLY A 102 4.56 -14.54 -11.58
N THR A 103 5.63 -14.17 -12.27
CA THR A 103 5.80 -14.41 -13.72
C THR A 103 6.61 -15.65 -14.08
N ARG A 104 7.16 -16.36 -13.10
CA ARG A 104 7.87 -17.62 -13.37
C ARG A 104 6.88 -18.70 -13.83
N TYR A 105 7.29 -19.54 -14.75
CA TYR A 105 6.46 -20.60 -15.32
C TYR A 105 5.69 -21.42 -14.28
N ARG A 106 6.37 -21.84 -13.20
CA ARG A 106 5.76 -22.62 -12.12
C ARG A 106 4.61 -21.87 -11.45
N ASP A 107 4.80 -20.58 -11.19
CA ASP A 107 3.85 -19.75 -10.47
C ASP A 107 2.63 -19.44 -11.36
N VAL A 108 2.86 -19.07 -12.62
CA VAL A 108 1.81 -18.86 -13.62
C VAL A 108 0.99 -20.13 -13.82
N ARG A 109 1.66 -21.28 -14.01
CA ARG A 109 0.98 -22.56 -14.19
C ARG A 109 0.15 -22.95 -12.97
N ARG A 110 0.70 -22.78 -11.75
CA ARG A 110 0.00 -23.08 -10.49
C ARG A 110 -1.27 -22.22 -10.37
N THR A 111 -1.15 -20.92 -10.59
CA THR A 111 -2.26 -19.97 -10.51
C THR A 111 -3.34 -20.28 -11.55
N LEU A 112 -2.98 -20.41 -12.83
CA LEU A 112 -3.96 -20.66 -13.89
C LEU A 112 -4.60 -22.05 -13.78
N ASN A 113 -3.89 -23.05 -13.25
CA ASN A 113 -4.49 -24.37 -13.01
C ASN A 113 -5.48 -24.34 -11.84
N ALA A 114 -5.23 -23.56 -10.79
CA ALA A 114 -6.17 -23.39 -9.68
C ALA A 114 -7.48 -22.71 -10.12
N LEU A 115 -7.41 -21.86 -11.15
CA LEU A 115 -8.57 -21.17 -11.73
C LEU A 115 -9.22 -21.92 -12.91
N LYS A 116 -8.75 -23.12 -13.22
CA LYS A 116 -9.26 -23.89 -14.36
C LYS A 116 -10.73 -24.25 -14.17
N GLY A 117 -11.56 -23.91 -15.16
CA GLY A 117 -13.00 -24.15 -15.14
C GLY A 117 -13.80 -23.10 -14.36
N MET A 118 -13.15 -22.12 -13.76
CA MET A 118 -13.85 -20.96 -13.20
C MET A 118 -14.20 -19.97 -14.31
N GLU A 119 -15.36 -19.35 -14.17
CA GLU A 119 -15.87 -18.29 -15.04
C GLU A 119 -16.49 -17.20 -14.16
N PHE A 120 -16.38 -15.95 -14.58
CA PHE A 120 -16.86 -14.80 -13.81
C PHE A 120 -17.71 -13.86 -14.66
N GLU A 121 -18.69 -13.23 -14.05
CA GLU A 121 -19.42 -12.13 -14.69
C GLU A 121 -18.47 -10.94 -14.86
N THR A 122 -17.75 -10.59 -13.81
CA THR A 122 -16.79 -9.47 -13.81
C THR A 122 -15.50 -9.86 -13.11
N ILE A 123 -14.36 -9.46 -13.69
CA ILE A 123 -13.05 -9.49 -13.04
C ILE A 123 -12.60 -8.05 -12.81
N ILE A 124 -12.26 -7.71 -11.57
CA ILE A 124 -11.74 -6.41 -11.16
C ILE A 124 -10.29 -6.59 -10.74
N VAL A 125 -9.40 -5.77 -11.28
CA VAL A 125 -7.99 -5.76 -10.88
C VAL A 125 -7.67 -4.43 -10.22
N ASN A 126 -7.49 -4.48 -8.91
CA ASN A 126 -7.18 -3.34 -8.05
C ASN A 126 -5.76 -3.48 -7.49
N LEU A 127 -4.79 -3.09 -8.28
CA LEU A 127 -3.38 -3.17 -7.96
C LEU A 127 -2.72 -1.81 -8.15
N ALA A 128 -1.95 -1.40 -7.16
CA ALA A 128 -1.17 -0.16 -7.20
C ALA A 128 -0.16 -0.12 -8.38
N HIS A 129 0.28 -1.30 -8.81
CA HIS A 129 1.21 -1.48 -9.92
C HIS A 129 0.72 -2.59 -10.83
N ILE A 130 1.05 -2.48 -12.12
CA ILE A 130 0.74 -3.54 -13.09
C ILE A 130 1.50 -4.80 -12.70
N MET A 131 0.76 -5.84 -12.32
CA MET A 131 1.32 -7.16 -12.07
C MET A 131 1.01 -8.08 -13.25
N PRO A 132 2.03 -8.59 -13.95
CA PRO A 132 1.83 -9.46 -15.10
C PRO A 132 0.94 -10.67 -14.80
N LEU A 133 1.02 -11.24 -13.60
CA LEU A 133 0.18 -12.38 -13.21
C LEU A 133 -1.32 -12.04 -13.23
N ALA A 134 -1.72 -10.84 -12.82
CA ALA A 134 -3.11 -10.40 -12.93
C ALA A 134 -3.57 -10.33 -14.40
N GLY A 135 -2.72 -9.77 -15.27
CA GLY A 135 -2.97 -9.76 -16.72
C GLY A 135 -3.08 -11.16 -17.32
N TYR A 136 -2.28 -12.13 -16.84
CA TYR A 136 -2.38 -13.53 -17.25
C TYR A 136 -3.71 -14.16 -16.80
N ILE A 137 -4.18 -13.85 -15.59
CA ILE A 137 -5.47 -14.32 -15.10
C ILE A 137 -6.58 -13.74 -15.98
N VAL A 138 -6.62 -12.42 -16.18
CA VAL A 138 -7.62 -11.76 -17.03
C VAL A 138 -7.63 -12.31 -18.46
N GLY A 139 -6.46 -12.62 -19.01
CA GLY A 139 -6.36 -13.20 -20.35
C GLY A 139 -6.77 -14.66 -20.47
N ALA A 140 -6.70 -15.44 -19.39
CA ALA A 140 -6.89 -16.89 -19.42
C ALA A 140 -8.21 -17.36 -18.77
N VAL A 141 -8.79 -16.55 -17.88
CA VAL A 141 -10.03 -16.87 -17.16
C VAL A 141 -11.20 -16.16 -17.83
N PRO A 142 -12.27 -16.89 -18.20
CA PRO A 142 -13.42 -16.30 -18.84
C PRO A 142 -14.13 -15.27 -17.97
N ALA A 143 -14.45 -14.11 -18.56
CA ALA A 143 -15.29 -13.09 -17.93
C ALA A 143 -16.07 -12.32 -19.00
N ASN A 144 -17.28 -11.83 -18.65
CA ASN A 144 -18.03 -10.92 -19.53
C ASN A 144 -17.41 -9.53 -19.51
N LYS A 145 -16.94 -9.10 -18.33
CA LYS A 145 -16.32 -7.80 -18.09
C LYS A 145 -15.01 -7.96 -17.31
N SER A 146 -13.99 -7.20 -17.67
CA SER A 146 -12.76 -7.11 -16.91
C SER A 146 -12.29 -5.66 -16.82
N VAL A 147 -12.13 -5.17 -15.59
CA VAL A 147 -11.82 -3.77 -15.26
C VAL A 147 -10.44 -3.69 -14.62
N GLY A 148 -9.64 -2.72 -15.05
CA GLY A 148 -8.36 -2.39 -14.43
C GLY A 148 -8.02 -0.92 -14.65
N VAL A 149 -7.34 -0.31 -13.67
CA VAL A 149 -6.93 1.09 -13.74
C VAL A 149 -5.42 1.18 -14.02
N PHE A 150 -5.05 1.84 -15.08
CA PHE A 150 -3.69 1.90 -15.62
C PHE A 150 -3.18 3.34 -15.68
N ASP A 151 -1.89 3.51 -15.44
CA ASP A 151 -1.23 4.79 -15.67
C ASP A 151 -1.20 5.10 -17.17
N ASP A 152 -1.57 6.31 -17.59
CA ASP A 152 -1.48 6.74 -18.99
C ASP A 152 -0.06 7.19 -19.34
N ILE A 153 0.83 6.22 -19.56
CA ILE A 153 2.23 6.45 -19.86
C ILE A 153 2.44 7.03 -21.27
N LYS A 154 1.53 6.79 -22.20
CA LYS A 154 1.70 7.20 -23.60
C LYS A 154 1.68 8.72 -23.79
N HIS A 155 0.90 9.41 -22.95
CA HIS A 155 0.75 10.87 -23.03
C HIS A 155 1.74 11.62 -22.12
N GLU A 156 2.32 10.97 -21.10
CA GLU A 156 3.23 11.58 -20.14
C GLU A 156 4.72 11.20 -20.36
N ALA A 157 5.01 10.44 -21.40
CA ALA A 157 6.27 9.68 -21.58
C ALA A 157 7.50 10.46 -22.07
N GLN A 158 7.67 11.72 -21.72
CA GLN A 158 9.01 12.33 -21.83
C GLN A 158 9.80 12.02 -20.55
N GLY A 159 10.37 10.81 -20.44
CA GLY A 159 11.28 10.44 -19.35
C GLY A 159 10.99 9.11 -18.65
N LEU A 160 9.93 8.38 -19.00
CA LEU A 160 9.47 7.19 -18.27
C LEU A 160 10.00 5.85 -18.81
N SER A 161 11.18 5.83 -19.45
CA SER A 161 11.78 4.61 -20.02
C SER A 161 11.93 3.42 -19.07
N ASN A 162 11.94 3.67 -17.76
CA ASN A 162 12.13 2.62 -16.74
C ASN A 162 10.84 1.94 -16.28
N ILE A 163 9.67 2.55 -16.43
CA ILE A 163 8.38 1.87 -16.21
C ILE A 163 8.17 0.79 -17.27
N GLU A 164 8.55 1.07 -18.51
CA GLU A 164 8.55 0.09 -19.59
C GLU A 164 9.51 -1.09 -19.33
N HIS A 165 10.62 -0.87 -18.63
CA HIS A 165 11.61 -1.92 -18.35
C HIS A 165 11.13 -2.96 -17.32
N ASN A 166 10.28 -2.61 -16.38
CA ASN A 166 9.78 -3.56 -15.36
C ASN A 166 8.57 -4.37 -15.80
N VAL A 167 7.73 -3.85 -16.68
CA VAL A 167 6.60 -4.57 -17.29
C VAL A 167 6.97 -4.99 -18.73
N GLY A 168 8.02 -4.40 -19.28
CA GLY A 168 8.57 -4.70 -20.59
C GLY A 168 7.61 -4.43 -21.74
N SER A 169 8.01 -4.85 -22.92
CA SER A 169 7.21 -4.85 -24.15
C SER A 169 5.88 -5.62 -24.04
N LEU A 170 5.59 -6.23 -22.88
CA LEU A 170 4.38 -7.02 -22.62
C LEU A 170 3.23 -6.21 -22.03
N ARG A 171 3.43 -4.97 -21.62
CA ARG A 171 2.37 -4.12 -21.08
C ARG A 171 1.18 -4.01 -22.05
N TRP A 172 1.46 -3.72 -23.32
CA TRP A 172 0.44 -3.67 -24.37
C TRP A 172 -0.36 -4.97 -24.50
N TYR A 173 0.29 -6.11 -24.22
CA TYR A 173 -0.35 -7.41 -24.25
C TYR A 173 -1.35 -7.55 -23.10
N PHE A 174 -1.00 -7.13 -21.89
CA PHE A 174 -1.86 -7.21 -20.72
C PHE A 174 -3.05 -6.27 -20.83
N GLU A 175 -2.81 -5.01 -21.16
CA GLU A 175 -3.88 -4.00 -21.27
C GLU A 175 -4.96 -4.40 -22.28
N ARG A 176 -4.58 -4.99 -23.39
CA ARG A 176 -5.53 -5.49 -24.43
C ARG A 176 -6.37 -6.68 -23.99
N LYS A 177 -6.10 -7.30 -22.85
CA LYS A 177 -6.91 -8.40 -22.32
C LYS A 177 -8.09 -7.91 -21.50
N TYR A 178 -8.03 -6.68 -21.03
CA TYR A 178 -9.15 -6.07 -20.33
C TYR A 178 -10.20 -5.59 -21.32
N THR A 179 -11.47 -5.84 -21.00
CA THR A 179 -12.61 -5.31 -21.79
C THR A 179 -12.82 -3.83 -21.50
N ASN A 180 -12.57 -3.40 -20.26
CA ASN A 180 -12.80 -2.04 -19.75
C ASN A 180 -11.53 -1.51 -19.04
N PRO A 181 -10.46 -1.24 -19.78
CA PRO A 181 -9.28 -0.59 -19.18
C PRO A 181 -9.55 0.90 -18.95
N ILE A 182 -9.21 1.39 -17.77
CA ILE A 182 -9.33 2.80 -17.39
C ILE A 182 -7.92 3.39 -17.34
N TYR A 183 -7.68 4.46 -18.09
CA TYR A 183 -6.39 5.15 -18.11
C TYR A 183 -6.45 6.44 -17.31
N VAL A 184 -5.47 6.66 -16.45
CA VAL A 184 -5.41 7.82 -15.55
C VAL A 184 -4.01 8.42 -15.51
N PRO A 185 -3.87 9.71 -15.17
CA PRO A 185 -2.57 10.31 -14.88
C PRO A 185 -1.78 9.49 -13.85
N ILE A 186 -0.45 9.44 -14.01
CA ILE A 186 0.45 8.63 -13.17
C ILE A 186 0.31 8.95 -11.67
N ASN A 187 0.09 10.22 -11.33
CA ASN A 187 -0.05 10.70 -9.96
C ASN A 187 -1.48 10.58 -9.40
N THR A 188 -2.40 9.94 -10.13
CA THR A 188 -3.75 9.68 -9.61
C THR A 188 -3.67 8.83 -8.34
N GLN A 189 -4.26 9.34 -7.25
CA GLN A 189 -4.19 8.69 -5.95
C GLN A 189 -4.87 7.32 -5.93
N GLU A 190 -4.34 6.40 -5.13
CA GLU A 190 -4.83 5.02 -5.03
C GLU A 190 -6.31 4.96 -4.64
N VAL A 191 -6.75 5.81 -3.72
CA VAL A 191 -8.16 5.88 -3.30
C VAL A 191 -9.09 6.40 -4.42
N TRP A 192 -8.59 7.25 -5.32
CA TRP A 192 -9.34 7.69 -6.50
C TRP A 192 -9.41 6.62 -7.59
N ARG A 193 -8.35 5.80 -7.73
CA ARG A 193 -8.38 4.64 -8.63
C ARG A 193 -9.45 3.64 -8.23
N GLN A 194 -9.69 3.49 -6.94
CA GLN A 194 -10.78 2.66 -6.42
C GLN A 194 -12.14 3.21 -6.82
N LYS A 195 -12.36 4.51 -6.70
CA LYS A 195 -13.58 5.16 -7.16
C LYS A 195 -13.85 4.90 -8.64
N LEU A 196 -12.82 5.00 -9.48
CA LEU A 196 -12.97 4.84 -10.93
C LEU A 196 -13.41 3.44 -11.32
N TRP A 197 -12.84 2.38 -10.73
CA TRP A 197 -13.32 1.05 -11.05
C TRP A 197 -14.69 0.75 -10.41
N LEU A 198 -15.04 1.32 -9.25
CA LEU A 198 -16.38 1.26 -8.68
C LEU A 198 -17.41 1.89 -9.60
N GLN A 199 -17.14 3.07 -10.13
CA GLN A 199 -17.98 3.73 -11.13
C GLN A 199 -18.14 2.87 -12.39
N GLU A 200 -17.03 2.31 -12.88
CA GLU A 200 -17.09 1.43 -14.06
C GLU A 200 -17.98 0.20 -13.86
N ILE A 201 -18.12 -0.31 -12.64
CA ILE A 201 -19.01 -1.44 -12.34
C ILE A 201 -20.41 -1.02 -11.87
N GLY A 202 -20.72 0.29 -11.85
CA GLY A 202 -22.07 0.80 -11.64
C GLY A 202 -22.32 1.56 -10.34
N ASP A 203 -21.28 1.90 -9.56
CA ASP A 203 -21.42 2.76 -8.38
C ASP A 203 -20.93 4.19 -8.62
N ASP A 204 -21.80 5.01 -9.22
CA ASP A 204 -21.54 6.44 -9.39
C ASP A 204 -21.67 7.25 -8.08
N SER A 205 -22.25 6.67 -7.06
CA SER A 205 -22.52 7.34 -5.79
C SER A 205 -21.38 7.31 -4.80
N TYR A 206 -20.39 6.41 -5.02
CA TYR A 206 -19.25 6.24 -4.11
C TYR A 206 -18.48 7.54 -3.89
N LYS A 207 -18.20 7.84 -2.65
CA LYS A 207 -17.40 9.00 -2.22
C LYS A 207 -16.11 8.54 -1.55
N VAL A 208 -14.99 9.01 -2.05
CA VAL A 208 -13.67 8.73 -1.49
C VAL A 208 -13.61 9.22 -0.04
N LYS A 209 -13.28 8.34 0.87
CA LYS A 209 -13.16 8.59 2.32
C LYS A 209 -12.06 7.73 2.93
N ILE A 210 -11.69 8.02 4.18
CA ILE A 210 -10.85 7.14 4.98
C ILE A 210 -11.77 6.12 5.65
N TYR A 211 -11.45 4.83 5.52
CA TYR A 211 -12.17 3.78 6.22
C TYR A 211 -11.94 3.89 7.74
N HIS A 212 -13.02 3.83 8.53
CA HIS A 212 -12.91 3.77 9.98
C HIS A 212 -12.72 2.32 10.44
N ILE A 213 -11.68 2.09 11.22
CA ILE A 213 -11.43 0.80 11.87
C ILE A 213 -12.05 0.82 13.27
N ASP A 214 -13.03 -0.04 13.52
CA ASP A 214 -13.64 -0.20 14.83
C ASP A 214 -12.65 -0.78 15.86
N LYS A 215 -13.02 -0.72 17.15
CA LYS A 215 -12.24 -1.32 18.24
C LYS A 215 -11.97 -2.80 17.98
N GLN A 216 -10.70 -3.20 18.03
CA GLN A 216 -10.26 -4.54 17.66
C GLN A 216 -10.21 -5.53 18.83
N CYS A 217 -9.81 -5.05 20.01
CA CYS A 217 -9.69 -5.85 21.23
C CYS A 217 -9.61 -4.93 22.44
N ASP A 218 -9.75 -5.52 23.61
CA ASP A 218 -9.32 -4.87 24.85
C ASP A 218 -7.81 -5.05 24.98
N TYR A 219 -7.11 -3.94 25.16
CA TYR A 219 -5.67 -3.91 25.32
C TYR A 219 -5.26 -2.92 26.39
N ASP A 220 -4.33 -3.32 27.24
CA ASP A 220 -3.82 -2.51 28.33
C ASP A 220 -2.83 -1.48 27.77
N ILE A 221 -3.32 -0.26 27.55
CA ILE A 221 -2.53 0.87 27.08
C ILE A 221 -1.96 1.64 28.25
N PRO A 222 -0.87 2.42 28.06
CA PRO A 222 -0.33 3.26 29.15
C PRO A 222 -1.36 4.20 29.75
N ASP A 223 -1.45 4.26 31.09
CA ASP A 223 -2.34 5.17 31.82
C ASP A 223 -1.96 6.65 31.63
N SER A 224 -0.68 6.93 31.38
CA SER A 224 -0.18 8.29 31.13
C SER A 224 -0.44 8.73 29.69
N LYS A 225 -0.54 10.02 29.46
CA LYS A 225 -0.56 10.55 28.08
C LYS A 225 0.67 10.10 27.31
N TYR A 226 0.48 9.56 26.12
CA TYR A 226 1.59 9.06 25.30
C TYR A 226 1.46 9.39 23.82
N ILE A 227 2.62 9.36 23.16
CA ILE A 227 2.78 9.50 21.72
C ILE A 227 3.33 8.18 21.18
N THR A 228 2.77 7.65 20.12
CA THR A 228 3.34 6.48 19.43
C THR A 228 4.28 6.88 18.31
N VAL A 229 5.41 6.18 18.21
CA VAL A 229 6.43 6.41 17.16
C VAL A 229 6.73 5.12 16.42
N THR A 230 6.71 5.17 15.07
CA THR A 230 7.16 4.08 14.20
C THR A 230 8.34 4.56 13.37
N LEU A 231 9.51 3.94 13.58
CA LEU A 231 10.79 4.38 12.99
C LEU A 231 10.93 4.04 11.51
N ASP A 232 10.25 3.02 11.03
CA ASP A 232 10.52 2.43 9.72
C ASP A 232 9.26 2.05 8.94
N SER A 233 9.51 1.69 7.69
CA SER A 233 8.55 1.09 6.78
C SER A 233 9.16 -0.15 6.14
N SER A 234 8.35 -0.89 5.41
CA SER A 234 8.80 -2.04 4.62
C SER A 234 9.84 -1.72 3.53
N SER A 235 10.19 -0.45 3.35
CA SER A 235 11.18 0.00 2.38
C SER A 235 12.18 0.95 3.06
N SER A 236 13.48 0.61 2.99
CA SER A 236 14.55 1.46 3.53
C SER A 236 14.58 2.86 2.91
N LYS A 237 14.05 3.02 1.70
CA LYS A 237 13.91 4.32 1.02
C LYS A 237 13.00 5.31 1.74
N LYS A 238 12.12 4.80 2.60
CA LYS A 238 11.16 5.60 3.36
C LYS A 238 11.65 5.88 4.79
N ARG A 239 12.91 5.59 5.12
CA ARG A 239 13.49 5.81 6.45
C ARG A 239 13.89 7.26 6.66
N TRP A 240 13.57 7.78 7.83
CA TRP A 240 14.20 8.99 8.37
C TRP A 240 15.34 8.60 9.29
N ASN A 241 16.32 9.50 9.52
CA ASN A 241 17.49 9.19 10.33
C ASN A 241 17.13 8.85 11.78
N THR A 242 17.72 7.78 12.33
CA THR A 242 17.53 7.39 13.75
C THR A 242 17.99 8.46 14.71
N GLU A 243 19.07 9.19 14.38
CA GLU A 243 19.56 10.34 15.14
C GLU A 243 18.53 11.45 15.23
N LYS A 244 17.87 11.76 14.11
CA LYS A 244 16.82 12.78 14.07
C LYS A 244 15.57 12.35 14.82
N PHE A 245 15.23 11.06 14.80
CA PHE A 245 14.17 10.54 15.65
C PHE A 245 14.51 10.68 17.12
N ALA A 246 15.76 10.37 17.54
CA ALA A 246 16.20 10.53 18.91
C ALA A 246 16.15 12.01 19.35
N GLU A 247 16.64 12.93 18.52
CA GLU A 247 16.56 14.37 18.76
C GLU A 247 15.12 14.85 18.90
N LEU A 248 14.21 14.40 18.00
CA LEU A 248 12.79 14.72 18.08
C LEU A 248 12.18 14.23 19.40
N VAL A 249 12.48 12.99 19.80
CA VAL A 249 11.99 12.39 21.05
C VAL A 249 12.54 13.12 22.26
N ASN A 250 13.82 13.51 22.27
CA ASN A 250 14.41 14.31 23.33
C ASN A 250 13.65 15.64 23.50
N ARG A 251 13.38 16.34 22.40
CA ARG A 251 12.61 17.60 22.46
C ARG A 251 11.18 17.37 22.97
N ILE A 252 10.50 16.30 22.53
CA ILE A 252 9.17 15.96 23.04
C ILE A 252 9.22 15.73 24.56
N THR A 253 10.17 14.94 25.05
CA THR A 253 10.28 14.61 26.48
C THR A 253 10.80 15.75 27.34
N ASP A 254 11.52 16.70 26.75
CA ASP A 254 12.01 17.91 27.43
C ASP A 254 10.94 18.99 27.56
N GLU A 255 10.12 19.16 26.52
CA GLU A 255 9.15 20.25 26.44
C GLU A 255 7.72 19.82 26.84
N THR A 256 7.48 18.52 27.09
CA THR A 256 6.17 17.98 27.44
C THR A 256 6.24 16.90 28.51
N ASP A 257 5.08 16.49 29.03
CA ASP A 257 4.94 15.38 29.95
C ASP A 257 4.57 14.03 29.29
N TYR A 258 4.59 13.96 27.95
CA TYR A 258 4.27 12.74 27.22
C TYR A 258 5.31 11.64 27.39
N THR A 259 4.83 10.41 27.55
CA THR A 259 5.62 9.18 27.37
C THR A 259 5.67 8.85 25.87
N VAL A 260 6.81 8.37 25.38
CA VAL A 260 6.96 7.99 23.97
C VAL A 260 7.01 6.46 23.84
N CYS A 261 6.05 5.91 23.09
CA CYS A 261 5.89 4.48 22.85
C CYS A 261 6.41 4.12 21.45
N PHE A 262 7.56 3.48 21.36
CA PHE A 262 8.05 2.96 20.09
C PHE A 262 7.34 1.68 19.70
N THR A 263 6.81 1.65 18.48
CA THR A 263 6.01 0.56 17.95
C THR A 263 6.55 0.05 16.61
N GLY A 264 6.24 -1.20 16.26
CA GLY A 264 6.65 -1.79 14.99
C GLY A 264 6.92 -3.28 15.09
N ALA A 265 7.30 -3.89 13.97
CA ALA A 265 7.67 -5.30 13.90
C ALA A 265 9.04 -5.56 14.56
N GLN A 266 9.26 -6.80 15.02
CA GLN A 266 10.50 -7.22 15.70
C GLN A 266 11.79 -6.93 14.90
N GLU A 267 11.71 -6.93 13.59
CA GLU A 267 12.83 -6.64 12.68
C GLU A 267 13.39 -5.22 12.81
N TYR A 268 12.64 -4.31 13.44
CA TYR A 268 13.07 -2.91 13.65
C TYR A 268 13.70 -2.66 15.03
N MET A 269 13.91 -3.70 15.81
CA MET A 269 14.52 -3.60 17.16
C MET A 269 15.91 -2.96 17.15
N ASP A 270 16.71 -3.23 16.12
CA ASP A 270 18.07 -2.66 16.05
C ASP A 270 18.05 -1.16 15.74
N LEU A 271 17.09 -0.68 14.94
CA LEU A 271 16.88 0.76 14.72
C LEU A 271 16.44 1.45 16.02
N PHE A 272 15.57 0.81 16.80
CA PHE A 272 15.18 1.32 18.10
C PHE A 272 16.35 1.44 19.05
N LYS A 273 17.21 0.41 19.17
CA LYS A 273 18.41 0.46 20.03
C LYS A 273 19.33 1.61 19.65
N GLN A 274 19.60 1.79 18.34
CA GLN A 274 20.42 2.93 17.85
C GLN A 274 19.79 4.29 18.21
N CYS A 275 18.46 4.40 18.15
CA CYS A 275 17.74 5.59 18.57
C CYS A 275 17.85 5.79 20.10
N LEU A 276 17.64 4.73 20.88
CA LEU A 276 17.62 4.74 22.34
C LEU A 276 18.98 5.17 22.93
N GLU A 277 20.10 4.79 22.32
CA GLU A 277 21.45 5.20 22.73
C GLU A 277 21.65 6.73 22.76
N LYS A 278 20.84 7.48 22.01
CA LYS A 278 20.91 8.94 21.90
C LYS A 278 19.78 9.66 22.66
N ILE A 279 18.89 8.91 23.30
CA ILE A 279 17.79 9.46 24.09
C ILE A 279 18.28 9.82 25.49
N THR A 280 17.99 11.03 25.92
CA THR A 280 18.46 11.62 27.21
C THR A 280 17.59 11.21 28.40
N LYS A 281 16.30 10.89 28.18
CA LYS A 281 15.31 10.47 29.19
C LYS A 281 14.73 9.10 28.89
N PRO A 282 15.51 8.01 29.00
CA PRO A 282 15.06 6.67 28.68
C PRO A 282 13.91 6.17 29.57
N GLU A 283 13.75 6.71 30.76
CA GLU A 283 12.64 6.41 31.68
C GLU A 283 11.26 6.87 31.14
N ARG A 284 11.26 7.77 30.14
CA ARG A 284 10.06 8.26 29.46
C ARG A 284 9.74 7.44 28.20
N ILE A 285 10.48 6.35 27.95
CA ILE A 285 10.37 5.55 26.73
C ILE A 285 9.80 4.19 27.05
N LEU A 286 8.78 3.80 26.30
CA LEU A 286 8.22 2.45 26.31
C LEU A 286 8.47 1.76 24.96
N CYS A 287 8.90 0.52 25.00
CA CYS A 287 9.20 -0.27 23.81
C CYS A 287 8.12 -1.35 23.61
N TYR A 288 7.34 -1.21 22.55
CA TYR A 288 6.34 -2.17 22.08
C TYR A 288 6.77 -2.88 20.79
N ILE A 289 7.99 -2.65 20.30
CA ILE A 289 8.50 -3.28 19.06
C ILE A 289 8.55 -4.79 19.24
N GLY A 290 7.84 -5.51 18.35
CA GLY A 290 7.73 -6.96 18.39
C GLY A 290 6.92 -7.54 19.56
N LYS A 291 6.26 -6.71 20.37
CA LYS A 291 5.53 -7.14 21.57
C LYS A 291 4.01 -7.09 21.42
N THR A 292 3.50 -6.59 20.30
CA THR A 292 2.07 -6.47 20.05
C THR A 292 1.66 -7.30 18.85
N SER A 293 0.49 -7.90 18.90
CA SER A 293 -0.24 -8.34 17.72
C SER A 293 -0.70 -7.11 16.91
N ILE A 294 -1.15 -7.31 15.69
CA ILE A 294 -1.67 -6.20 14.87
C ILE A 294 -2.88 -5.54 15.52
N ARG A 295 -3.76 -6.30 16.17
CA ARG A 295 -4.94 -5.77 16.87
C ARG A 295 -4.56 -4.89 18.05
N GLU A 296 -3.68 -5.36 18.91
CA GLU A 296 -3.15 -4.60 20.06
C GLU A 296 -2.40 -3.35 19.60
N TRP A 297 -1.65 -3.44 18.51
CA TRP A 297 -0.97 -2.30 17.91
C TRP A 297 -1.94 -1.23 17.41
N ILE A 298 -3.04 -1.64 16.79
CA ILE A 298 -4.12 -0.73 16.37
C ILE A 298 -4.70 0.00 17.60
N GLU A 299 -4.96 -0.72 18.70
CA GLU A 299 -5.48 -0.10 19.92
C GLU A 299 -4.46 0.81 20.61
N LEU A 300 -3.18 0.43 20.61
CA LEU A 300 -2.11 1.29 21.11
C LEU A 300 -2.00 2.60 20.31
N ILE A 301 -2.18 2.56 18.98
CA ILE A 301 -2.23 3.78 18.16
C ILE A 301 -3.52 4.56 18.44
N ARG A 302 -4.67 3.88 18.56
CA ARG A 302 -5.96 4.52 18.86
C ARG A 302 -5.93 5.33 20.16
N GLY A 303 -5.32 4.79 21.21
CA GLY A 303 -5.22 5.46 22.52
C GLY A 303 -4.16 6.54 22.60
N SER A 304 -3.30 6.68 21.59
CA SER A 304 -2.25 7.69 21.61
C SER A 304 -2.77 9.09 21.29
N SER A 305 -2.19 10.11 21.91
CA SER A 305 -2.51 11.53 21.64
C SER A 305 -2.03 11.95 20.24
N LEU A 306 -0.96 11.33 19.75
CA LEU A 306 -0.35 11.60 18.46
C LEU A 306 0.42 10.36 17.97
N HIS A 307 0.34 10.06 16.69
CA HIS A 307 1.21 9.08 16.04
C HIS A 307 2.24 9.76 15.15
N ILE A 308 3.51 9.40 15.26
CA ILE A 308 4.60 9.93 14.43
C ILE A 308 5.25 8.77 13.69
N GLY A 309 5.40 8.90 12.39
CA GLY A 309 6.06 7.87 11.58
C GLY A 309 6.46 8.36 10.21
N VAL A 310 7.05 7.45 9.46
CA VAL A 310 7.33 7.64 8.04
C VAL A 310 6.15 7.14 7.20
N ASP A 311 6.17 7.38 5.89
CA ASP A 311 5.15 6.86 4.96
C ASP A 311 5.09 5.32 5.02
N SER A 312 4.19 4.82 5.85
CA SER A 312 4.02 3.40 6.18
C SER A 312 2.58 3.06 6.58
N GLY A 313 2.30 1.76 6.77
CA GLY A 313 0.98 1.29 7.18
C GLY A 313 0.47 1.88 8.50
N SER A 314 1.37 2.29 9.40
CA SER A 314 1.02 2.87 10.69
C SER A 314 0.27 4.20 10.55
N ILE A 315 0.66 5.03 9.59
CA ILE A 315 0.00 6.31 9.31
C ILE A 315 -1.44 6.08 8.81
N HIS A 316 -1.65 5.07 7.96
CA HIS A 316 -2.99 4.72 7.49
C HIS A 316 -3.87 4.18 8.63
N ILE A 317 -3.31 3.37 9.53
CA ILE A 317 -4.00 2.92 10.74
C ILE A 317 -4.38 4.11 11.62
N ALA A 318 -3.43 5.01 11.93
CA ALA A 318 -3.69 6.19 12.76
C ALA A 318 -4.83 7.03 12.17
N ALA A 319 -4.81 7.28 10.85
CA ALA A 319 -5.88 7.98 10.16
C ALA A 319 -7.24 7.26 10.32
N SER A 320 -7.25 5.94 10.20
CA SER A 320 -8.46 5.11 10.24
C SER A 320 -9.04 4.92 11.63
N VAL A 321 -8.25 5.07 12.69
CA VAL A 321 -8.73 4.99 14.09
C VAL A 321 -8.99 6.37 14.72
N GLY A 322 -8.84 7.45 13.93
CA GLY A 322 -9.09 8.81 14.39
C GLY A 322 -7.95 9.43 15.21
N THR A 323 -6.77 8.82 15.23
CA THR A 323 -5.59 9.39 15.89
C THR A 323 -4.90 10.37 14.96
N GLN A 324 -4.64 11.60 15.45
CA GLN A 324 -3.86 12.56 14.69
C GLN A 324 -2.47 11.98 14.41
N SER A 325 -1.97 12.15 13.19
CA SER A 325 -0.65 11.63 12.85
C SER A 325 0.21 12.62 12.07
N ILE A 326 1.53 12.47 12.23
CA ILE A 326 2.55 13.17 11.45
C ILE A 326 3.28 12.13 10.61
N CYS A 327 3.21 12.33 9.30
CA CYS A 327 3.90 11.50 8.31
C CYS A 327 5.14 12.22 7.79
N ILE A 328 6.33 11.73 8.11
CA ILE A 328 7.59 12.23 7.56
C ILE A 328 7.80 11.53 6.21
N SER A 329 7.65 12.26 5.11
CA SER A 329 7.59 11.66 3.77
C SER A 329 8.56 12.30 2.78
N GLY A 330 9.28 11.44 2.05
CA GLY A 330 10.10 11.82 0.90
C GLY A 330 9.33 11.86 -0.43
N VAL A 331 8.03 11.57 -0.42
CA VAL A 331 7.15 11.61 -1.62
C VAL A 331 7.67 10.77 -2.80
N TRP A 332 8.34 9.67 -2.52
CA TRP A 332 8.90 8.84 -3.60
C TRP A 332 7.86 8.36 -4.63
N ASP A 333 6.61 8.20 -4.20
CA ASP A 333 5.47 7.76 -5.02
C ASP A 333 4.71 8.92 -5.69
N GLY A 334 5.22 10.15 -5.64
CA GLY A 334 4.63 11.29 -6.30
C GLY A 334 3.24 11.68 -5.77
N HIS A 335 3.02 11.57 -4.47
CA HIS A 335 1.74 11.84 -3.81
C HIS A 335 0.59 10.88 -4.19
N ARG A 336 0.88 9.70 -4.73
CA ARG A 336 -0.16 8.70 -5.06
C ARG A 336 -0.91 8.18 -3.83
N VAL A 337 -0.28 8.20 -2.67
CA VAL A 337 -0.86 7.67 -1.44
C VAL A 337 -1.25 8.78 -0.48
N MET A 338 -0.38 9.76 -0.25
CA MET A 338 -0.59 10.85 0.70
C MET A 338 -0.08 12.19 0.16
N PRO A 339 -0.67 13.34 0.58
CA PRO A 339 -1.82 13.47 1.47
C PRO A 339 -3.10 12.95 0.81
N TYR A 340 -4.06 12.49 1.58
CA TYR A 340 -5.33 12.03 1.02
C TYR A 340 -6.11 13.19 0.38
N ILE A 341 -6.70 12.92 -0.78
CA ILE A 341 -7.72 13.78 -1.38
C ILE A 341 -9.05 13.04 -1.19
N ILE A 342 -9.81 13.42 -0.18
CA ILE A 342 -11.07 12.77 0.19
C ILE A 342 -12.27 13.67 -0.14
N GLU A 343 -13.41 13.04 -0.46
CA GLU A 343 -14.67 13.71 -0.76
C GLU A 343 -15.60 13.76 0.46
N LYS A 344 -15.45 12.77 1.36
CA LYS A 344 -16.29 12.65 2.55
C LYS A 344 -15.43 12.55 3.79
N LYS A 345 -15.47 13.57 4.64
CA LYS A 345 -14.87 13.55 5.98
C LYS A 345 -15.78 12.84 6.96
N THR A 346 -15.21 12.17 7.94
CA THR A 346 -15.92 11.53 9.05
C THR A 346 -15.28 11.95 10.36
N ASP A 347 -16.05 12.06 11.42
CA ASP A 347 -15.54 12.48 12.73
C ASP A 347 -14.60 11.44 13.37
N ASN A 348 -14.72 10.17 12.95
CA ASN A 348 -13.97 9.05 13.48
C ASN A 348 -12.66 8.78 12.74
N THR A 349 -12.26 9.63 11.80
CA THR A 349 -11.02 9.50 11.03
C THR A 349 -10.28 10.83 10.96
N LYS A 350 -8.96 10.79 10.87
CA LYS A 350 -8.14 12.00 10.77
C LYS A 350 -7.11 11.90 9.65
N GLU A 351 -7.02 12.96 8.84
CA GLU A 351 -5.99 13.06 7.81
C GLU A 351 -4.62 13.26 8.45
N PRO A 352 -3.55 12.60 7.99
CA PRO A 352 -2.20 12.81 8.49
C PRO A 352 -1.68 14.19 8.08
N ILE A 353 -0.89 14.80 8.95
CA ILE A 353 -0.06 15.96 8.61
C ILE A 353 1.22 15.43 7.96
N CYS A 354 1.37 15.68 6.67
CA CYS A 354 2.56 15.26 5.94
C CYS A 354 3.65 16.34 6.04
N VAL A 355 4.85 15.92 6.41
CA VAL A 355 6.04 16.80 6.52
C VAL A 355 7.01 16.41 5.41
N TYR A 356 7.27 17.34 4.52
CA TYR A 356 8.17 17.21 3.37
C TYR A 356 9.38 18.12 3.52
N ILE A 357 10.36 18.00 2.64
CA ILE A 357 11.46 18.99 2.54
C ILE A 357 10.92 20.38 2.17
N ASP A 358 11.67 21.43 2.50
CA ASP A 358 11.27 22.82 2.18
C ASP A 358 11.52 23.16 0.71
N ASP A 359 12.69 22.77 0.20
CA ASP A 359 13.11 23.06 -1.17
C ASP A 359 13.09 21.77 -2.00
N VAL A 360 11.97 21.51 -2.65
CA VAL A 360 11.79 20.34 -3.51
C VAL A 360 12.63 20.42 -4.79
N ASP A 361 12.95 21.63 -5.23
CA ASP A 361 13.73 21.87 -6.46
C ASP A 361 15.23 21.59 -6.24
N SER A 362 15.69 21.58 -4.99
CA SER A 362 17.06 21.21 -4.64
C SER A 362 17.35 19.72 -4.84
N ILE A 363 16.33 18.90 -5.00
CA ILE A 363 16.43 17.44 -5.16
C ILE A 363 15.93 17.02 -6.53
N GLU A 364 16.84 16.77 -7.45
CA GLU A 364 16.55 16.36 -8.81
C GLU A 364 15.66 15.10 -8.93
N CYS A 365 15.77 14.18 -7.95
CA CYS A 365 14.98 12.94 -7.91
C CYS A 365 13.72 13.04 -7.06
N TYR A 366 13.27 14.22 -6.63
CA TYR A 366 12.03 14.37 -5.87
C TYR A 366 10.85 13.78 -6.64
N ALA A 367 9.94 13.09 -5.92
CA ALA A 367 8.85 12.33 -6.54
C ALA A 367 9.35 11.34 -7.60
N CYS A 368 10.37 10.58 -7.28
CA CYS A 368 11.15 9.79 -8.26
C CYS A 368 10.33 8.71 -8.98
N TYR A 369 9.29 8.16 -8.38
CA TYR A 369 8.45 7.15 -9.04
C TYR A 369 7.78 7.69 -10.32
N PRO A 370 6.96 8.76 -10.25
CA PRO A 370 6.31 9.24 -11.46
C PRO A 370 7.26 9.99 -12.39
N ASN A 371 8.20 10.76 -11.85
CA ASN A 371 9.01 11.67 -12.66
C ASN A 371 10.20 10.98 -13.36
N LYS A 372 10.75 9.92 -12.76
CA LYS A 372 11.96 9.24 -13.27
C LYS A 372 11.78 7.75 -13.51
N GLY A 373 10.57 7.22 -13.41
CA GLY A 373 10.28 5.81 -13.67
C GLY A 373 11.03 4.83 -12.76
N VAL A 374 11.43 5.27 -11.56
CA VAL A 374 12.19 4.48 -10.60
C VAL A 374 11.27 3.51 -9.89
N ILE A 375 10.96 2.42 -10.56
CA ILE A 375 10.30 1.28 -9.92
C ILE A 375 11.39 0.29 -9.49
N GLY A 376 11.60 0.22 -8.18
CA GLY A 376 12.22 -0.89 -7.50
C GLY A 376 13.42 -1.58 -8.17
N GLY A 377 14.57 -0.93 -8.31
CA GLY A 377 15.79 -1.59 -8.75
C GLY A 377 16.58 -0.90 -9.86
N GLY A 378 16.21 0.32 -10.23
CA GLY A 378 16.99 1.12 -11.16
C GLY A 378 18.33 1.60 -10.56
N ASN A 379 19.30 1.88 -11.41
CA ASN A 379 20.64 2.36 -11.04
C ASN A 379 20.67 3.85 -10.64
N ASP A 380 19.63 4.38 -10.01
CA ASP A 380 19.54 5.80 -9.69
C ASP A 380 20.39 6.18 -8.49
N GLU A 381 20.90 7.40 -8.46
CA GLU A 381 21.75 7.90 -7.38
C GLU A 381 21.07 7.82 -6.00
N CYS A 382 19.77 8.11 -5.93
CA CYS A 382 19.01 7.96 -4.70
C CYS A 382 18.90 6.50 -4.24
N MET A 383 18.85 5.56 -5.17
CA MET A 383 18.94 4.12 -4.90
C MET A 383 20.31 3.73 -4.38
N ARG A 384 21.38 4.39 -4.81
CA ARG A 384 22.74 4.18 -4.30
C ARG A 384 22.84 4.65 -2.85
N ASP A 385 22.29 5.82 -2.53
CA ASP A 385 22.26 6.33 -1.15
C ASP A 385 21.44 5.42 -0.22
N CYS A 386 20.43 4.70 -0.73
CA CYS A 386 19.65 3.73 0.04
C CYS A 386 20.27 2.32 0.13
N ILE A 387 21.18 1.96 -0.78
CA ILE A 387 21.84 0.64 -0.82
C ILE A 387 22.68 0.43 0.45
N ASP A 388 23.29 1.47 0.97
CA ASP A 388 24.11 1.45 2.18
C ASP A 388 23.29 1.61 3.47
N GLY A 389 21.98 1.47 3.40
CA GLY A 389 21.08 1.66 4.56
C GLY A 389 20.85 3.13 4.93
N LYS A 390 21.35 4.07 4.15
CA LYS A 390 21.16 5.50 4.38
C LYS A 390 19.77 5.95 3.91
N PRO A 391 19.13 6.91 4.59
CA PRO A 391 17.89 7.52 4.15
C PRO A 391 18.06 8.21 2.79
N CYS A 392 16.99 8.22 1.98
CA CYS A 392 16.94 9.04 0.77
C CYS A 392 17.18 10.52 1.09
N ARG A 393 17.81 11.27 0.16
CA ARG A 393 18.08 12.70 0.33
C ARG A 393 16.83 13.50 0.70
N CYS A 394 15.70 13.23 0.04
CA CYS A 394 14.42 13.88 0.33
C CYS A 394 13.92 13.64 1.76
N LEU A 395 14.31 12.56 2.43
CA LEU A 395 14.02 12.30 3.84
C LEU A 395 15.10 12.82 4.75
N SER A 396 16.38 12.61 4.41
CA SER A 396 17.50 13.04 5.24
C SER A 396 17.59 14.56 5.39
N GLN A 397 17.06 15.34 4.47
CA GLN A 397 17.02 16.80 4.53
C GLN A 397 15.85 17.37 5.33
N ILE A 398 14.83 16.57 5.66
CA ILE A 398 13.75 17.03 6.56
C ILE A 398 14.35 17.29 7.95
N SER A 399 14.23 18.53 8.42
CA SER A 399 14.78 18.94 9.71
C SER A 399 13.93 18.49 10.89
N VAL A 400 14.53 18.29 12.05
CA VAL A 400 13.81 18.01 13.30
C VAL A 400 12.94 19.20 13.69
N ASP A 401 13.39 20.43 13.49
CA ASP A 401 12.60 21.64 13.77
C ASP A 401 11.26 21.64 13.04
N LYS A 402 11.26 21.25 11.77
CA LYS A 402 10.05 21.19 10.97
C LYS A 402 9.06 20.16 11.49
N VAL A 403 9.55 18.97 11.83
CA VAL A 403 8.72 17.89 12.39
C VAL A 403 8.21 18.29 13.77
N PHE A 404 9.08 18.85 14.62
CA PHE A 404 8.70 19.29 15.95
C PHE A 404 7.69 20.45 15.95
N ALA A 405 7.79 21.38 15.00
CA ALA A 405 6.77 22.41 14.82
C ALA A 405 5.38 21.81 14.51
N ALA A 406 5.33 20.74 13.71
CA ALA A 406 4.09 20.00 13.46
C ALA A 406 3.59 19.30 14.74
N VAL A 407 4.48 18.69 15.53
CA VAL A 407 4.16 18.08 16.83
C VAL A 407 3.53 19.11 17.77
N ASN A 408 4.17 20.26 17.95
CA ASN A 408 3.68 21.33 18.82
C ASN A 408 2.31 21.86 18.41
N LYS A 409 2.05 21.94 17.10
CA LYS A 409 0.74 22.33 16.59
C LYS A 409 -0.35 21.32 16.97
N CYS A 410 -0.04 20.04 16.97
CA CYS A 410 -0.97 18.99 17.35
C CYS A 410 -1.24 18.96 18.85
N ILE A 411 -0.17 19.03 19.66
CA ILE A 411 -0.26 18.90 21.14
C ILE A 411 -0.96 20.11 21.78
N LYS A 412 -0.73 21.32 21.27
CA LYS A 412 -1.37 22.53 21.81
C LYS A 412 -2.87 22.60 21.50
N ASN A 413 -3.37 21.82 20.56
CA ASN A 413 -4.77 21.77 20.17
C ASN A 413 -5.51 20.54 20.76
N SER A 414 -4.82 19.72 21.54
CA SER A 414 -5.33 18.54 22.26
C SER A 414 -5.55 18.85 23.74
#